data_fcf3782332031fcb6d39a1cccff8035d
#
_entry.id   fcf3782332031fcb6d39a1cccff8035d
#
_cell.length_a   1.000
_cell.length_b   1.000
_cell.length_c   1.000
_cell.angle_alpha   90.00
_cell.angle_beta   90.00
_cell.angle_gamma   90.00
#
_symmetry.space_group_name_H-M   'P 1'
#
loop_
_entity.id
_entity.type
_entity.pdbx_description
1 polymer ?
#
loop_
_entity_poly.entity_id
_entity_poly.type
_entity_poly.pdbx_seq_one_letter_code
_entity_poly.pdbx_strand_id
1 'polypeptide(L)'
;ETKIVDLDNVFKTFQDTMKNFDSELAFANSRSRLRMITLYQIAQSNNGIVVGTGNKVEDFGVGFYTKYGDGGVDISPIADCTKSDVWELAEEIGVIKDIISAAPTDGLWDDSRNDESQLGLSYKQLEEAMENKSSEYYSKYEEIRKPNLHKMKPIPVCEIPKE
;
A
#
# COMPACT_ATOMS: atom_id res chain seq x y z
N GLU A 1 -6.53 -0.49 -22.78
CA GLU A 1 -6.67 -1.95 -22.90
C GLU A 1 -6.52 -2.57 -21.50
N THR A 2 -7.45 -3.45 -21.11
CA THR A 2 -7.36 -4.16 -19.83
C THR A 2 -6.74 -5.53 -20.05
N LYS A 3 -5.79 -5.93 -19.18
CA LYS A 3 -5.17 -7.27 -19.18
C LYS A 3 -5.40 -7.92 -17.82
N ILE A 4 -5.78 -9.19 -17.82
CA ILE A 4 -5.94 -10.01 -16.62
C ILE A 4 -4.83 -11.05 -16.62
N VAL A 5 -4.08 -11.13 -15.52
CA VAL A 5 -3.06 -12.15 -15.29
C VAL A 5 -3.41 -12.87 -14.00
N ASP A 6 -3.73 -14.15 -14.11
CA ASP A 6 -4.00 -15.01 -12.97
C ASP A 6 -2.68 -15.48 -12.33
N LEU A 7 -2.53 -15.21 -11.05
CA LEU A 7 -1.32 -15.54 -10.27
C LEU A 7 -1.56 -16.67 -9.25
N ASP A 8 -2.76 -17.25 -9.18
CA ASP A 8 -3.11 -18.22 -8.15
C ASP A 8 -2.17 -19.44 -8.12
N ASN A 9 -1.89 -20.02 -9.27
CA ASN A 9 -0.99 -21.18 -9.34
C ASN A 9 0.46 -20.82 -8.97
N VAL A 10 0.90 -19.63 -9.35
CA VAL A 10 2.25 -19.14 -9.01
C VAL A 10 2.35 -18.92 -7.50
N PHE A 11 1.34 -18.30 -6.90
CA PHE A 11 1.32 -18.05 -5.47
C PHE A 11 1.22 -19.35 -4.65
N LYS A 12 0.40 -20.33 -5.07
CA LYS A 12 0.33 -21.65 -4.44
C LYS A 12 1.68 -22.37 -4.47
N THR A 13 2.34 -22.36 -5.63
CA THR A 13 3.68 -22.96 -5.77
C THR A 13 4.70 -22.29 -4.84
N PHE A 14 4.62 -20.96 -4.70
CA PHE A 14 5.44 -20.21 -3.76
C PHE A 14 5.15 -20.62 -2.31
N GLN A 15 3.88 -20.70 -1.90
CA GLN A 15 3.50 -21.13 -0.56
C GLN A 15 4.01 -22.55 -0.24
N ASP A 16 3.86 -23.50 -1.18
CA ASP A 16 4.37 -24.88 -1.02
C ASP A 16 5.89 -24.94 -0.85
N THR A 17 6.59 -24.09 -1.59
CA THR A 17 8.06 -23.96 -1.48
C THR A 17 8.48 -23.38 -0.13
N MET A 18 7.71 -22.44 0.39
CA MET A 18 7.99 -21.67 1.61
C MET A 18 7.27 -22.20 2.85
N LYS A 19 6.74 -23.42 2.82
CA LYS A 19 5.92 -24.02 3.90
C LYS A 19 6.54 -24.02 5.30
N ASN A 20 7.84 -23.88 5.42
CA ASN A 20 8.55 -23.78 6.70
C ASN A 20 8.63 -22.31 7.21
N PHE A 21 8.09 -21.35 6.47
CA PHE A 21 8.07 -19.92 6.75
C PHE A 21 6.64 -19.38 6.54
N ASP A 22 5.68 -19.96 7.22
CA ASP A 22 4.23 -19.90 6.97
C ASP A 22 3.50 -18.76 7.68
N SER A 23 4.21 -17.67 8.06
CA SER A 23 3.58 -16.49 8.62
C SER A 23 2.57 -15.90 7.64
N GLU A 24 1.31 -15.74 8.06
CA GLU A 24 0.23 -15.16 7.25
C GLU A 24 0.59 -13.77 6.70
N LEU A 25 1.17 -12.90 7.55
CA LEU A 25 1.63 -11.58 7.14
C LEU A 25 2.77 -11.66 6.11
N ALA A 26 3.67 -12.62 6.24
CA ALA A 26 4.74 -12.82 5.27
C ALA A 26 4.17 -13.25 3.90
N PHE A 27 3.16 -14.12 3.89
CA PHE A 27 2.48 -14.52 2.66
C PHE A 27 1.65 -13.39 2.05
N ALA A 28 0.93 -12.57 2.85
CA ALA A 28 0.25 -11.38 2.37
C ALA A 28 1.22 -10.41 1.68
N ASN A 29 2.34 -10.10 2.32
CA ASN A 29 3.40 -9.28 1.71
C ASN A 29 4.02 -9.92 0.45
N SER A 30 4.15 -11.24 0.40
CA SER A 30 4.65 -11.94 -0.79
C SER A 30 3.65 -11.89 -1.94
N ARG A 31 2.34 -11.95 -1.66
CA ARG A 31 1.27 -11.74 -2.65
C ARG A 31 1.36 -10.35 -3.29
N SER A 32 1.54 -9.30 -2.49
CA SER A 32 1.75 -7.93 -2.96
C SER A 32 3.02 -7.82 -3.84
N ARG A 33 4.14 -8.42 -3.42
CA ARG A 33 5.39 -8.42 -4.21
C ARG A 33 5.27 -9.18 -5.52
N LEU A 34 4.51 -10.27 -5.55
CA LEU A 34 4.25 -11.02 -6.77
C LEU A 34 3.46 -10.18 -7.78
N ARG A 35 2.47 -9.42 -7.31
CA ARG A 35 1.75 -8.43 -8.13
C ARG A 35 2.71 -7.38 -8.69
N MET A 36 3.58 -6.83 -7.87
CA MET A 36 4.60 -5.84 -8.29
C MET A 36 5.51 -6.40 -9.39
N ILE A 37 6.08 -7.58 -9.21
CA ILE A 37 6.94 -8.22 -10.23
C ILE A 37 6.18 -8.35 -11.55
N THR A 38 4.91 -8.77 -11.50
CA THR A 38 4.06 -8.94 -12.68
C THR A 38 3.82 -7.61 -13.39
N LEU A 39 3.53 -6.54 -12.65
CA LEU A 39 3.33 -5.20 -13.20
C LEU A 39 4.60 -4.69 -13.89
N TYR A 40 5.77 -4.82 -13.27
CA TYR A 40 7.04 -4.45 -13.88
C TYR A 40 7.39 -5.27 -15.11
N GLN A 41 7.11 -6.58 -15.09
CA GLN A 41 7.31 -7.44 -16.26
C GLN A 41 6.47 -6.95 -17.46
N ILE A 42 5.21 -6.60 -17.21
CA ILE A 42 4.31 -6.09 -18.25
C ILE A 42 4.76 -4.70 -18.72
N ALA A 43 5.06 -3.80 -17.80
CA ALA A 43 5.48 -2.43 -18.11
C ALA A 43 6.75 -2.44 -18.97
N GLN A 44 7.79 -3.13 -18.56
CA GLN A 44 9.04 -3.22 -19.33
C GLN A 44 8.87 -3.87 -20.70
N SER A 45 8.03 -4.90 -20.81
CA SER A 45 7.74 -5.55 -22.10
C SER A 45 6.98 -4.64 -23.09
N ASN A 46 6.38 -3.54 -22.59
CA ASN A 46 5.62 -2.59 -23.40
C ASN A 46 6.24 -1.18 -23.40
N ASN A 47 7.50 -1.03 -22.98
CA ASN A 47 8.19 0.27 -22.84
C ASN A 47 7.39 1.25 -21.96
N GLY A 48 6.74 0.75 -20.94
CA GLY A 48 5.92 1.50 -19.98
C GLY A 48 6.56 1.60 -18.61
N ILE A 49 5.86 2.29 -17.71
CA ILE A 49 6.21 2.46 -16.30
C ILE A 49 5.09 1.96 -15.41
N VAL A 50 5.40 1.69 -14.13
CA VAL A 50 4.41 1.34 -13.11
C VAL A 50 3.96 2.59 -12.38
N VAL A 51 2.65 2.85 -12.39
CA VAL A 51 2.02 3.98 -11.70
C VAL A 51 1.44 3.50 -10.38
N GLY A 52 1.89 4.10 -9.29
CA GLY A 52 1.39 3.84 -7.94
C GLY A 52 0.03 4.48 -7.68
N THR A 53 -0.73 3.86 -6.81
CA THR A 53 -2.07 4.29 -6.40
C THR A 53 -2.18 4.57 -4.90
N GLY A 54 -1.07 4.53 -4.17
CA GLY A 54 -1.02 4.87 -2.75
C GLY A 54 -1.28 6.36 -2.53
N ASN A 55 -1.99 6.69 -1.46
CA ASN A 55 -2.29 8.05 -1.05
C ASN A 55 -1.43 8.48 0.15
N LYS A 56 -1.53 9.75 0.50
CA LYS A 56 -0.76 10.37 1.57
C LYS A 56 -0.94 9.69 2.92
N VAL A 57 -2.16 9.27 3.27
CA VAL A 57 -2.46 8.64 4.56
C VAL A 57 -1.82 7.27 4.64
N GLU A 58 -2.01 6.46 3.60
CA GLU A 58 -1.49 5.09 3.53
C GLU A 58 0.04 5.08 3.48
N ASP A 59 0.64 5.77 2.50
CA ASP A 59 2.06 5.68 2.21
C ASP A 59 2.93 6.48 3.20
N PHE A 60 2.57 7.72 3.49
CA PHE A 60 3.39 8.63 4.28
C PHE A 60 2.83 8.92 5.68
N GLY A 61 1.54 8.67 5.89
CA GLY A 61 0.91 8.72 7.20
C GLY A 61 1.32 7.53 8.05
N VAL A 62 0.78 6.36 7.76
CA VAL A 62 0.94 5.16 8.59
C VAL A 62 1.88 4.09 8.01
N GLY A 63 2.27 4.18 6.74
CA GLY A 63 3.08 3.17 6.06
C GLY A 63 2.32 1.86 5.87
N PHE A 64 1.03 1.96 5.55
CA PHE A 64 0.16 0.81 5.30
C PHE A 64 0.30 0.33 3.86
N TYR A 65 1.45 -0.22 3.56
CA TYR A 65 1.79 -0.84 2.28
C TYR A 65 2.91 -1.86 2.46
N THR A 66 3.08 -2.71 1.47
CA THR A 66 4.22 -3.64 1.43
C THR A 66 5.42 -2.99 0.75
N LYS A 67 6.51 -2.84 1.49
CA LYS A 67 7.78 -2.36 0.92
C LYS A 67 8.22 -3.30 -0.20
N TYR A 68 8.44 -2.74 -1.40
CA TYR A 68 8.72 -3.49 -2.64
C TYR A 68 7.58 -4.40 -3.10
N GLY A 69 6.35 -4.14 -2.66
CA GLY A 69 5.13 -4.67 -3.22
C GLY A 69 4.37 -3.54 -3.92
N ASP A 70 3.22 -3.17 -3.40
CA ASP A 70 2.44 -2.01 -3.84
C ASP A 70 3.18 -0.67 -3.68
N GLY A 71 4.13 -0.56 -2.73
CA GLY A 71 5.05 0.56 -2.64
C GLY A 71 6.21 0.56 -3.66
N GLY A 72 6.33 -0.48 -4.50
CA GLY A 72 7.34 -0.59 -5.57
C GLY A 72 6.80 -0.06 -6.88
N VAL A 73 6.94 1.23 -7.15
CA VAL A 73 6.38 1.93 -8.32
C VAL A 73 7.38 2.94 -8.87
N ASP A 74 7.20 3.36 -10.13
CA ASP A 74 8.05 4.37 -10.76
C ASP A 74 7.59 5.79 -10.47
N ILE A 75 6.27 6.02 -10.38
CA ILE A 75 5.66 7.32 -10.03
C ILE A 75 4.45 7.11 -9.11
N SER A 76 4.15 8.11 -8.29
CA SER A 76 3.00 8.10 -7.36
C SER A 76 2.19 9.40 -7.48
N PRO A 77 1.29 9.52 -8.47
CA PRO A 77 0.62 10.77 -8.82
C PRO A 77 -0.30 11.32 -7.72
N ILE A 78 -0.87 10.47 -6.87
CA ILE A 78 -1.80 10.85 -5.81
C ILE A 78 -1.20 10.71 -4.39
N ALA A 79 0.11 10.55 -4.29
CA ALA A 79 0.79 10.33 -3.00
C ALA A 79 0.71 11.52 -2.03
N ASP A 80 0.44 12.73 -2.51
CA ASP A 80 0.22 13.91 -1.67
C ASP A 80 -1.26 14.21 -1.39
N CYS A 81 -2.18 13.47 -1.99
CA CYS A 81 -3.60 13.52 -1.69
C CYS A 81 -3.93 12.70 -0.45
N THR A 82 -4.76 13.23 0.45
CA THR A 82 -5.38 12.43 1.51
C THR A 82 -6.40 11.45 0.92
N LYS A 83 -6.93 10.53 1.71
CA LYS A 83 -8.01 9.64 1.25
C LYS A 83 -9.27 10.43 0.91
N SER A 84 -9.56 11.46 1.72
CA SER A 84 -10.68 12.36 1.47
C SER A 84 -10.51 13.11 0.14
N ASP A 85 -9.33 13.64 -0.15
CA ASP A 85 -9.02 14.27 -1.44
C ASP A 85 -9.22 13.30 -2.62
N VAL A 86 -8.81 12.04 -2.47
CA VAL A 86 -8.99 11.02 -3.53
C VAL A 86 -10.45 10.75 -3.81
N TRP A 87 -11.31 10.71 -2.79
CA TRP A 87 -12.75 10.56 -2.97
C TRP A 87 -13.37 11.77 -3.66
N GLU A 88 -13.01 13.00 -3.23
CA GLU A 88 -13.49 14.23 -3.86
C GLU A 88 -13.08 14.32 -5.34
N LEU A 89 -11.81 14.03 -5.64
CA LEU A 89 -11.31 13.97 -7.01
C LEU A 89 -12.05 12.93 -7.85
N ALA A 90 -12.33 11.75 -7.28
CA ALA A 90 -13.06 10.69 -7.98
C ALA A 90 -14.49 11.12 -8.32
N GLU A 91 -15.17 11.82 -7.42
CA GLU A 91 -16.51 12.41 -7.69
C GLU A 91 -16.45 13.44 -8.80
N GLU A 92 -15.48 14.36 -8.75
CA GLU A 92 -15.33 15.45 -9.73
C GLU A 92 -15.06 14.94 -11.15
N ILE A 93 -14.24 13.89 -11.30
CA ILE A 93 -13.94 13.29 -12.61
C ILE A 93 -14.98 12.26 -13.06
N GLY A 94 -16.06 12.04 -12.29
CA GLY A 94 -17.19 11.20 -12.67
C GLY A 94 -16.95 9.70 -12.53
N VAL A 95 -16.10 9.26 -11.57
CA VAL A 95 -15.99 7.85 -11.22
C VAL A 95 -17.34 7.33 -10.71
N ILE A 96 -17.72 6.12 -11.10
CA ILE A 96 -19.02 5.53 -10.72
C ILE A 96 -19.11 5.37 -9.20
N LYS A 97 -20.31 5.60 -8.67
CA LYS A 97 -20.57 5.58 -7.21
C LYS A 97 -20.20 4.26 -6.54
N ASP A 98 -20.39 3.13 -7.22
CA ASP A 98 -20.07 1.81 -6.68
C ASP A 98 -18.56 1.67 -6.35
N ILE A 99 -17.68 2.34 -7.11
CA ILE A 99 -16.24 2.37 -6.83
C ILE A 99 -15.94 3.35 -5.69
N ILE A 100 -16.54 4.55 -5.71
CA ILE A 100 -16.31 5.57 -4.68
C ILE A 100 -16.76 5.09 -3.30
N SER A 101 -17.91 4.40 -3.22
CA SER A 101 -18.49 3.88 -1.97
C SER A 101 -17.95 2.53 -1.53
N ALA A 102 -17.11 1.88 -2.34
CA ALA A 102 -16.51 0.60 -1.97
C ALA A 102 -15.61 0.75 -0.75
N ALA A 103 -15.75 -0.16 0.22
CA ALA A 103 -14.86 -0.17 1.37
C ALA A 103 -13.41 -0.42 0.92
N PRO A 104 -12.44 0.42 1.35
CA PRO A 104 -11.03 0.22 1.02
C PRO A 104 -10.53 -1.14 1.53
N THR A 105 -9.84 -1.89 0.65
CA THR A 105 -9.24 -3.18 1.00
C THR A 105 -7.98 -3.41 0.18
N ASP A 106 -6.94 -3.96 0.81
CA ASP A 106 -5.69 -4.35 0.15
C ASP A 106 -5.82 -5.63 -0.70
N GLY A 107 -6.87 -6.43 -0.46
CA GLY A 107 -7.11 -7.69 -1.16
C GLY A 107 -5.97 -8.71 -1.01
N LEU A 108 -5.27 -8.68 0.12
CA LEU A 108 -4.16 -9.60 0.43
C LEU A 108 -4.57 -10.77 1.31
N TRP A 109 -5.78 -10.70 1.90
CA TRP A 109 -6.30 -11.65 2.87
C TRP A 109 -7.52 -12.40 2.31
N ASP A 110 -7.72 -13.62 2.78
CA ASP A 110 -8.83 -14.45 2.31
C ASP A 110 -10.16 -14.15 3.05
N ASP A 111 -10.13 -13.36 4.13
CA ASP A 111 -11.29 -13.00 4.95
C ASP A 111 -11.94 -11.65 4.57
N SER A 112 -11.49 -11.03 3.49
CA SER A 112 -12.03 -9.76 2.96
C SER A 112 -12.04 -8.60 3.97
N ARG A 113 -11.13 -8.59 4.95
CA ARG A 113 -11.00 -7.49 5.91
C ARG A 113 -10.72 -6.17 5.18
N ASN A 114 -11.26 -5.06 5.69
CA ASN A 114 -11.01 -3.74 5.16
C ASN A 114 -9.84 -3.05 5.89
N ASP A 115 -9.32 -1.97 5.29
CA ASP A 115 -8.15 -1.26 5.77
C ASP A 115 -8.40 -0.63 7.14
N GLU A 116 -9.56 0.01 7.37
CA GLU A 116 -9.89 0.64 8.64
C GLU A 116 -9.97 -0.38 9.79
N SER A 117 -10.48 -1.59 9.53
CA SER A 117 -10.49 -2.66 10.53
C SER A 117 -9.09 -3.15 10.88
N GLN A 118 -8.17 -3.15 9.92
CA GLN A 118 -6.76 -3.51 10.14
C GLN A 118 -6.00 -2.42 10.89
N LEU A 119 -6.26 -1.15 10.58
CA LEU A 119 -5.62 0.01 11.20
C LEU A 119 -6.21 0.34 12.58
N GLY A 120 -7.50 0.04 12.80
CA GLY A 120 -8.21 0.38 14.03
C GLY A 120 -8.55 1.86 14.16
N LEU A 121 -8.44 2.63 13.07
CA LEU A 121 -8.86 4.02 12.92
C LEU A 121 -9.45 4.21 11.53
N SER A 122 -10.45 5.09 11.40
CA SER A 122 -10.97 5.51 10.10
C SER A 122 -9.98 6.44 9.38
N TYR A 123 -10.11 6.57 8.07
CA TYR A 123 -9.26 7.49 7.30
C TYR A 123 -9.37 8.93 7.80
N LYS A 124 -10.57 9.41 8.15
CA LYS A 124 -10.77 10.76 8.73
C LYS A 124 -10.06 10.95 10.06
N GLN A 125 -10.06 9.93 10.91
CA GLN A 125 -9.32 9.96 12.18
C GLN A 125 -7.80 9.97 11.96
N LEU A 126 -7.32 9.23 10.97
CA LEU A 126 -5.92 9.24 10.58
C LEU A 126 -5.50 10.60 10.03
N GLU A 127 -6.30 11.20 9.14
CA GLU A 127 -6.08 12.54 8.58
C GLU A 127 -6.02 13.60 9.69
N GLU A 128 -6.98 13.58 10.62
CA GLU A 128 -6.98 14.48 11.78
C GLU A 128 -5.72 14.31 12.64
N ALA A 129 -5.32 13.07 12.92
CA ALA A 129 -4.13 12.79 13.71
C ALA A 129 -2.82 13.22 13.01
N MET A 130 -2.78 13.17 11.68
CA MET A 130 -1.62 13.64 10.89
C MET A 130 -1.44 15.16 11.00
N GLU A 131 -2.53 15.91 11.05
CA GLU A 131 -2.51 17.37 11.12
C GLU A 131 -2.43 17.91 12.55
N ASN A 132 -3.04 17.21 13.52
CA ASN A 132 -3.19 17.68 14.89
C ASN A 132 -2.62 16.68 15.92
N LYS A 133 -1.42 17.00 16.43
CA LYS A 133 -0.77 16.19 17.50
C LYS A 133 -1.52 16.17 18.83
N SER A 134 -2.49 17.07 19.02
CA SER A 134 -3.34 17.10 20.22
C SER A 134 -4.64 16.31 20.02
N SER A 135 -4.88 15.70 18.85
CA SER A 135 -6.03 14.83 18.62
C SER A 135 -5.99 13.61 19.55
N GLU A 136 -7.16 13.17 19.98
CA GLU A 136 -7.30 11.93 20.75
C GLU A 136 -6.81 10.69 19.99
N TYR A 137 -6.79 10.73 18.66
CA TYR A 137 -6.32 9.65 17.77
C TYR A 137 -4.79 9.63 17.60
N TYR A 138 -4.08 10.70 17.97
CA TYR A 138 -2.65 10.84 17.69
C TYR A 138 -1.79 9.74 18.31
N SER A 139 -2.11 9.31 19.53
CA SER A 139 -1.37 8.24 20.21
C SER A 139 -1.46 6.92 19.42
N LYS A 140 -2.66 6.57 18.97
CA LYS A 140 -2.90 5.36 18.17
C LYS A 140 -2.26 5.45 16.78
N TYR A 141 -2.36 6.61 16.14
CA TYR A 141 -1.69 6.90 14.88
C TYR A 141 -0.17 6.68 14.98
N GLU A 142 0.48 7.22 16.00
CA GLU A 142 1.91 7.03 16.22
C GLU A 142 2.29 5.57 16.50
N GLU A 143 1.44 4.82 17.23
CA GLU A 143 1.62 3.39 17.46
C GLU A 143 1.67 2.61 16.15
N ILE A 144 0.78 2.92 15.21
CA ILE A 144 0.74 2.30 13.88
C ILE A 144 1.94 2.74 13.02
N ARG A 145 2.26 4.04 13.03
CA ARG A 145 3.30 4.66 12.22
C ARG A 145 4.71 4.19 12.55
N LYS A 146 5.06 4.16 13.84
CA LYS A 146 6.43 3.91 14.32
C LYS A 146 7.09 2.66 13.75
N PRO A 147 6.45 1.49 13.74
CA PRO A 147 7.03 0.27 13.15
C PRO A 147 7.27 0.39 11.64
N ASN A 148 6.52 1.26 10.96
CA ASN A 148 6.51 1.42 9.53
C ASN A 148 7.44 2.51 8.98
N LEU A 149 8.08 3.30 9.84
CA LEU A 149 8.96 4.42 9.44
C LEU A 149 10.06 4.02 8.47
N HIS A 150 10.58 2.80 8.59
CA HIS A 150 11.60 2.27 7.69
C HIS A 150 11.13 2.09 6.23
N LYS A 151 9.83 2.07 5.99
CA LYS A 151 9.24 2.00 4.65
C LYS A 151 9.23 3.37 3.96
N MET A 152 9.01 4.43 4.75
CA MET A 152 8.82 5.81 4.29
C MET A 152 10.12 6.60 4.15
N LYS A 153 11.22 6.06 4.69
CA LYS A 153 12.54 6.70 4.66
C LYS A 153 13.41 6.12 3.55
N PRO A 154 14.35 6.90 3.00
CA PRO A 154 15.38 6.36 2.12
C PRO A 154 16.09 5.17 2.79
N ILE A 155 16.57 4.24 1.98
CA ILE A 155 17.35 3.09 2.48
C ILE A 155 18.61 3.63 3.17
N PRO A 156 18.88 3.22 4.44
CA PRO A 156 20.10 3.65 5.11
C PRO A 156 21.34 3.17 4.35
N VAL A 157 22.26 4.09 4.12
CA VAL A 157 23.54 3.81 3.46
C VAL A 157 24.66 4.03 4.45
N CYS A 158 25.61 3.10 4.48
CA CYS A 158 26.86 3.28 5.24
C CYS A 158 27.74 4.25 4.48
N GLU A 159 27.98 5.43 5.07
CA GLU A 159 28.91 6.42 4.52
C GLU A 159 30.33 6.11 4.99
N ILE A 160 31.24 5.91 4.02
CA ILE A 160 32.67 5.71 4.30
C ILE A 160 33.31 7.10 4.33
N PRO A 161 33.96 7.51 5.45
CA PRO A 161 34.68 8.78 5.49
C PRO A 161 35.69 8.87 4.35
N LYS A 162 35.68 9.96 3.58
CA LYS A 162 36.72 10.25 2.61
C LYS A 162 37.87 10.92 3.36
N GLU A 163 39.08 10.36 3.21
CA GLU A 163 40.32 10.99 3.67
C GLU A 163 40.58 12.31 2.91
#